data_04e90a53395e867f0979153071c1d2d2
#
_entry.id   04e90a53395e867f0979153071c1d2d2
#
_cell.length_a   1.000
_cell.length_b   1.000
_cell.length_c   1.000
_cell.angle_alpha   90.00
_cell.angle_beta   90.00
_cell.angle_gamma   90.00
#
_symmetry.space_group_name_H-M   'P 1'
#
loop_
_entity.id
_entity.type
_entity.pdbx_description
1 polymer ?
#
loop_
_entity_poly.entity_id
_entity_poly.type
_entity_poly.pdbx_seq_one_letter_code
_entity_poly.pdbx_strand_id
1 'polypeptide(L)'
;HTQRRRQRQMCIRDRVRGGGTFKHPLDPNTKIEDNLFTMDGPAVYKSARKKAYRMVLETFKNTKFNKEDIDWLIPHQASLKAINAYSEYGNFDMNKIVNIVPTTGNCVAASMPLALATAIHDGRIQRGDLLYFIGTGAGLSMACALLTY
;
A
#
# COMPACT_ATOMS: atom_id res chain seq x y z
N HIS A 1 10.16 18.27 17.94
CA HIS A 1 10.26 17.05 18.77
C HIS A 1 9.06 16.12 18.64
N THR A 2 7.85 16.62 18.40
CA THR A 2 6.60 15.83 18.31
C THR A 2 6.49 15.01 17.01
N GLN A 3 7.01 15.50 15.89
CA GLN A 3 6.98 14.75 14.62
C GLN A 3 7.91 13.52 14.65
N ARG A 4 9.11 13.63 15.26
CA ARG A 4 10.06 12.50 15.41
C ARG A 4 9.51 11.40 16.34
N ARG A 5 8.75 11.75 17.39
CA ARG A 5 8.11 10.74 18.25
C ARG A 5 7.00 9.97 17.55
N ARG A 6 6.17 10.63 16.72
CA ARG A 6 5.14 9.95 15.92
C ARG A 6 5.73 9.04 14.86
N GLN A 7 6.81 9.44 14.20
CA GLN A 7 7.52 8.61 13.23
C GLN A 7 8.15 7.38 13.89
N ARG A 8 8.77 7.51 15.07
CA ARG A 8 9.33 6.38 15.83
C ARG A 8 8.25 5.39 16.30
N GLN A 9 7.07 5.85 16.69
CA GLN A 9 5.97 4.96 17.09
C GLN A 9 5.38 4.17 15.91
N MET A 10 5.45 4.69 14.69
CA MET A 10 4.97 3.99 13.48
C MET A 10 5.97 2.94 13.00
N CYS A 11 7.27 3.17 13.11
CA CYS A 11 8.31 2.16 12.81
C CYS A 11 8.33 0.98 13.80
N ILE A 12 7.68 1.08 14.95
CA ILE A 12 7.58 0.01 15.94
C ILE A 12 6.50 -1.03 15.58
N ARG A 13 5.56 -0.70 14.70
CA ARG A 13 4.38 -1.52 14.40
C ARG A 13 4.56 -2.49 13.24
N ASP A 14 5.62 -2.33 12.48
CA ASP A 14 5.94 -3.09 11.28
C ASP A 14 7.47 -3.16 11.15
N ARG A 15 8.10 -4.28 11.58
CA ARG A 15 9.56 -4.38 11.66
C ARG A 15 10.07 -5.82 11.72
N VAL A 16 11.32 -5.99 11.30
CA VAL A 16 12.24 -7.04 11.72
C VAL A 16 13.25 -6.38 12.65
N ARG A 17 13.43 -6.90 13.86
CA ARG A 17 14.39 -6.34 14.85
C ARG A 17 15.81 -6.66 14.51
N GLY A 18 16.04 -7.86 13.95
CA GLY A 18 17.34 -8.33 13.49
C GLY A 18 17.75 -7.68 12.18
N GLY A 19 19.01 -7.84 11.84
CA GLY A 19 19.62 -7.28 10.63
C GLY A 19 20.41 -6.00 10.86
N GLY A 20 21.15 -5.60 9.85
CA GLY A 20 22.08 -4.48 9.93
C GLY A 20 23.18 -4.71 10.97
N THR A 21 23.75 -3.62 11.46
CA THR A 21 24.85 -3.64 12.45
C THR A 21 24.40 -3.74 13.88
N PHE A 22 23.12 -3.43 14.18
CA PHE A 22 22.62 -3.38 15.56
C PHE A 22 22.31 -4.76 16.15
N LYS A 23 21.76 -5.67 15.35
CA LYS A 23 21.47 -7.07 15.71
C LYS A 23 21.77 -7.95 14.50
N HIS A 24 23.06 -8.11 14.25
CA HIS A 24 23.50 -8.95 13.14
C HIS A 24 23.13 -10.42 13.39
N PRO A 25 22.68 -11.20 12.39
CA PRO A 25 22.32 -12.60 12.58
C PRO A 25 23.44 -13.48 13.18
N LEU A 26 24.71 -13.12 12.95
CA LEU A 26 25.88 -13.81 13.50
C LEU A 26 26.30 -13.30 14.89
N ASP A 27 25.65 -12.26 15.44
CA ASP A 27 25.91 -11.81 16.80
C ASP A 27 25.31 -12.83 17.79
N PRO A 28 26.11 -13.39 18.73
CA PRO A 28 25.65 -14.40 19.68
C PRO A 28 24.52 -13.91 20.60
N ASN A 29 24.32 -12.59 20.71
CA ASN A 29 23.22 -11.99 21.46
C ASN A 29 21.94 -11.80 20.65
N THR A 30 21.97 -12.04 19.34
CA THR A 30 20.79 -11.98 18.47
C THR A 30 20.00 -13.27 18.57
N LYS A 31 18.74 -13.16 18.97
CA LYS A 31 17.81 -14.30 19.06
C LYS A 31 17.15 -14.55 17.72
N ILE A 32 16.68 -15.78 17.50
CA ILE A 32 15.97 -16.17 16.27
C ILE A 32 14.72 -15.31 16.06
N GLU A 33 14.01 -14.96 17.15
CA GLU A 33 12.82 -14.13 17.15
C GLU A 33 13.10 -12.69 16.68
N ASP A 34 14.32 -12.21 16.83
CA ASP A 34 14.70 -10.88 16.34
C ASP A 34 14.71 -10.83 14.80
N ASN A 35 14.85 -11.96 14.14
CA ASN A 35 14.84 -12.09 12.67
C ASN A 35 13.41 -12.31 12.10
N LEU A 36 12.40 -12.41 12.94
CA LEU A 36 11.02 -12.58 12.51
C LEU A 36 10.36 -11.23 12.27
N PHE A 37 9.55 -11.18 11.20
CA PHE A 37 8.70 -10.02 10.92
C PHE A 37 7.59 -9.92 11.98
N THR A 38 7.43 -8.74 12.55
CA THR A 38 6.37 -8.43 13.51
C THR A 38 5.57 -7.23 13.04
N MET A 39 4.24 -7.30 13.13
CA MET A 39 3.35 -6.21 12.71
C MET A 39 2.13 -6.11 13.64
N ASP A 40 1.80 -4.87 14.02
CA ASP A 40 0.48 -4.54 14.57
C ASP A 40 -0.47 -4.21 13.41
N GLY A 41 -1.01 -5.24 12.77
CA GLY A 41 -1.85 -5.13 11.59
C GLY A 41 -3.05 -4.19 11.76
N PRO A 42 -3.85 -4.28 12.85
CA PRO A 42 -4.97 -3.37 13.11
C PRO A 42 -4.55 -1.90 13.18
N ALA A 43 -3.45 -1.60 13.86
CA ALA A 43 -2.96 -0.23 13.98
C ALA A 43 -2.38 0.31 12.67
N VAL A 44 -1.67 -0.52 11.89
CA VAL A 44 -1.20 -0.19 10.53
C VAL A 44 -2.40 0.11 9.63
N TYR A 45 -3.41 -0.76 9.60
CA TYR A 45 -4.62 -0.58 8.80
C TYR A 45 -5.35 0.74 9.14
N LYS A 46 -5.58 1.01 10.44
CA LYS A 46 -6.23 2.26 10.89
C LYS A 46 -5.46 3.50 10.44
N SER A 47 -4.14 3.47 10.54
CA SER A 47 -3.28 4.59 10.14
C SER A 47 -3.25 4.75 8.61
N ALA A 48 -3.13 3.65 7.87
CA ALA A 48 -3.12 3.64 6.41
C ALA A 48 -4.44 4.19 5.84
N ARG A 49 -5.59 3.71 6.34
CA ARG A 49 -6.91 4.15 5.89
C ARG A 49 -7.09 5.67 6.00
N LYS A 50 -6.73 6.25 7.16
CA LYS A 50 -6.85 7.71 7.37
C LYS A 50 -5.97 8.51 6.42
N LYS A 51 -4.75 8.03 6.18
CA LYS A 51 -3.80 8.68 5.27
C LYS A 51 -4.19 8.51 3.80
N ALA A 52 -4.65 7.31 3.40
CA ALA A 52 -5.08 7.03 2.04
C ALA A 52 -6.19 7.98 1.60
N TYR A 53 -7.23 8.16 2.41
CA TYR A 53 -8.31 9.10 2.12
C TYR A 53 -7.80 10.52 1.88
N ARG A 54 -6.90 11.01 2.75
CA ARG A 54 -6.30 12.33 2.59
C ARG A 54 -5.47 12.43 1.31
N MET A 55 -4.70 11.40 0.98
CA MET A 55 -3.88 11.38 -0.23
C MET A 55 -4.72 11.39 -1.50
N VAL A 56 -5.84 10.65 -1.53
CA VAL A 56 -6.79 10.72 -2.65
C VAL A 56 -7.23 12.16 -2.87
N LEU A 57 -7.69 12.85 -1.82
CA LEU A 57 -8.12 14.25 -1.92
C LEU A 57 -7.00 15.19 -2.40
N GLU A 58 -5.77 15.02 -1.90
CA GLU A 58 -4.64 15.87 -2.27
C GLU A 58 -4.15 15.62 -3.70
N THR A 59 -4.22 14.36 -4.18
CA THR A 59 -3.79 14.03 -5.54
C THR A 59 -4.55 14.83 -6.57
N PHE A 60 -5.88 14.86 -6.48
CA PHE A 60 -6.71 15.50 -7.50
C PHE A 60 -6.71 17.03 -7.44
N LYS A 61 -6.36 17.64 -6.30
CA LYS A 61 -6.23 19.09 -6.21
C LYS A 61 -5.14 19.69 -7.12
N ASN A 62 -4.13 18.91 -7.42
CA ASN A 62 -2.94 19.38 -8.15
C ASN A 62 -2.82 18.78 -9.55
N THR A 63 -3.90 18.20 -10.07
CA THR A 63 -3.95 17.61 -11.42
C THR A 63 -5.12 18.17 -12.21
N LYS A 64 -5.12 17.99 -13.53
CA LYS A 64 -6.26 18.31 -14.40
C LYS A 64 -7.37 17.26 -14.34
N PHE A 65 -7.12 16.14 -13.68
CA PHE A 65 -8.05 15.02 -13.61
C PHE A 65 -8.88 15.07 -12.33
N ASN A 66 -10.09 14.53 -12.39
CA ASN A 66 -10.94 14.26 -11.25
C ASN A 66 -10.91 12.77 -10.90
N LYS A 67 -11.42 12.43 -9.72
CA LYS A 67 -11.50 11.01 -9.31
C LYS A 67 -12.38 10.18 -10.26
N GLU A 68 -13.39 10.78 -10.81
CA GLU A 68 -14.36 10.17 -11.74
C GLU A 68 -13.74 9.81 -13.09
N ASP A 69 -12.66 10.50 -13.48
CA ASP A 69 -11.91 10.24 -14.72
C ASP A 69 -11.07 8.96 -14.65
N ILE A 70 -10.90 8.36 -13.45
CA ILE A 70 -10.13 7.15 -13.27
C ILE A 70 -10.86 5.96 -13.91
N ASP A 71 -10.17 5.27 -14.80
CA ASP A 71 -10.63 4.01 -15.37
C ASP A 71 -10.32 2.85 -14.42
N TRP A 72 -9.11 2.81 -13.84
CA TRP A 72 -8.68 1.74 -12.94
C TRP A 72 -7.92 2.25 -11.72
N LEU A 73 -8.32 1.77 -10.54
CA LEU A 73 -7.57 1.90 -9.30
C LEU A 73 -6.70 0.65 -9.10
N ILE A 74 -5.38 0.84 -8.96
CA ILE A 74 -4.40 -0.23 -8.72
C ILE A 74 -3.79 -0.01 -7.32
N PRO A 75 -4.43 -0.53 -6.26
CA PRO A 75 -3.93 -0.38 -4.90
C PRO A 75 -2.88 -1.43 -4.57
N HIS A 76 -2.08 -1.17 -3.53
CA HIS A 76 -1.29 -2.22 -2.91
C HIS A 76 -2.19 -3.35 -2.39
N GLN A 77 -1.86 -4.58 -2.74
CA GLN A 77 -2.65 -5.78 -2.46
C GLN A 77 -2.40 -6.30 -1.03
N ALA A 78 -2.69 -5.46 -0.01
CA ALA A 78 -2.39 -5.78 1.38
C ALA A 78 -3.29 -6.86 1.96
N SER A 79 -4.60 -6.77 1.74
CA SER A 79 -5.64 -7.72 2.16
C SER A 79 -6.97 -7.37 1.52
N LEU A 80 -7.93 -8.29 1.46
CA LEU A 80 -9.29 -8.03 0.97
C LEU A 80 -9.95 -6.88 1.73
N LYS A 81 -9.77 -6.81 3.05
CA LYS A 81 -10.29 -5.71 3.86
C LYS A 81 -9.71 -4.35 3.43
N ALA A 82 -8.44 -4.30 3.08
CA ALA A 82 -7.81 -3.08 2.61
C ALA A 82 -8.31 -2.68 1.21
N ILE A 83 -8.55 -3.64 0.32
CA ILE A 83 -9.13 -3.40 -1.01
C ILE A 83 -10.55 -2.85 -0.87
N ASN A 84 -11.41 -3.50 -0.09
CA ASN A 84 -12.80 -3.09 0.11
C ASN A 84 -12.90 -1.68 0.72
N ALA A 85 -11.94 -1.30 1.54
CA ALA A 85 -11.90 0.04 2.15
C ALA A 85 -11.82 1.19 1.12
N TYR A 86 -11.31 0.95 -0.08
CA TYR A 86 -11.30 1.98 -1.13
C TYR A 86 -12.71 2.25 -1.65
N SER A 87 -13.58 1.24 -1.74
CA SER A 87 -14.99 1.45 -2.06
C SER A 87 -15.76 2.04 -0.87
N GLU A 88 -15.64 1.44 0.32
CA GLU A 88 -16.39 1.82 1.51
C GLU A 88 -16.12 3.26 1.98
N TYR A 89 -14.85 3.68 1.96
CA TYR A 89 -14.41 4.98 2.51
C TYR A 89 -13.88 5.94 1.46
N GLY A 90 -13.44 5.44 0.32
CA GLY A 90 -12.92 6.23 -0.80
C GLY A 90 -13.97 6.52 -1.87
N ASN A 91 -15.12 5.87 -1.79
CA ASN A 91 -16.18 5.94 -2.80
C ASN A 91 -15.66 5.66 -4.23
N PHE A 92 -14.81 4.62 -4.36
CA PHE A 92 -14.41 4.07 -5.65
C PHE A 92 -15.35 2.93 -6.04
N ASP A 93 -15.70 2.83 -7.31
CA ASP A 93 -16.44 1.68 -7.84
C ASP A 93 -15.57 0.42 -7.72
N MET A 94 -16.08 -0.60 -7.03
CA MET A 94 -15.40 -1.89 -6.88
C MET A 94 -15.05 -2.55 -8.21
N ASN A 95 -15.84 -2.33 -9.24
CA ASN A 95 -15.59 -2.87 -10.59
C ASN A 95 -14.38 -2.22 -11.28
N LYS A 96 -13.98 -1.03 -10.83
CA LYS A 96 -12.80 -0.31 -11.29
C LYS A 96 -11.57 -0.54 -10.40
N ILE A 97 -11.64 -1.41 -9.39
CA ILE A 97 -10.52 -1.73 -8.51
C ILE A 97 -9.87 -3.05 -8.93
N VAL A 98 -8.61 -3.01 -9.28
CA VAL A 98 -7.84 -4.24 -9.55
C VAL A 98 -7.58 -4.98 -8.23
N ASN A 99 -8.17 -6.15 -8.10
CA ASN A 99 -8.04 -7.02 -6.92
C ASN A 99 -7.54 -8.39 -7.35
N ILE A 100 -6.32 -8.73 -6.96
CA ILE A 100 -5.71 -10.05 -7.17
C ILE A 100 -5.39 -10.78 -5.85
N VAL A 101 -5.73 -10.17 -4.72
CA VAL A 101 -5.50 -10.75 -3.38
C VAL A 101 -6.04 -12.17 -3.23
N PRO A 102 -7.23 -12.53 -3.78
CA PRO A 102 -7.75 -13.88 -3.63
C PRO A 102 -6.85 -14.98 -4.20
N THR A 103 -6.07 -14.67 -5.22
CA THR A 103 -5.23 -15.66 -5.94
C THR A 103 -3.75 -15.56 -5.57
N THR A 104 -3.26 -14.35 -5.23
CA THR A 104 -1.84 -14.12 -5.01
C THR A 104 -1.47 -13.82 -3.58
N GLY A 105 -2.44 -13.38 -2.76
CA GLY A 105 -2.15 -12.81 -1.45
C GLY A 105 -1.38 -11.48 -1.55
N ASN A 106 -0.70 -11.13 -0.47
CA ASN A 106 0.16 -9.94 -0.40
C ASN A 106 1.59 -10.29 -0.85
N CYS A 107 1.95 -9.87 -2.05
CA CYS A 107 3.29 -10.06 -2.63
C CYS A 107 4.25 -8.90 -2.32
N VAL A 108 4.03 -8.16 -1.23
CA VAL A 108 4.86 -7.04 -0.78
C VAL A 108 5.07 -6.01 -1.90
N ALA A 109 6.32 -5.73 -2.30
CA ALA A 109 6.63 -4.76 -3.35
C ALA A 109 6.12 -5.18 -4.75
N ALA A 110 6.01 -6.48 -5.00
CA ALA A 110 5.50 -7.01 -6.27
C ALA A 110 3.97 -6.89 -6.43
N SER A 111 3.23 -6.58 -5.36
CA SER A 111 1.76 -6.56 -5.37
C SER A 111 1.17 -5.65 -6.44
N MET A 112 1.66 -4.41 -6.56
CA MET A 112 1.13 -3.44 -7.52
C MET A 112 1.55 -3.74 -8.97
N PRO A 113 2.84 -4.02 -9.26
CA PRO A 113 3.26 -4.43 -10.60
C PRO A 113 2.55 -5.69 -11.08
N LEU A 114 2.36 -6.68 -10.20
CA LEU A 114 1.66 -7.90 -10.53
C LEU A 114 0.18 -7.64 -10.82
N ALA A 115 -0.49 -6.81 -10.02
CA ALA A 115 -1.87 -6.41 -10.25
C ALA A 115 -2.03 -5.70 -11.60
N LEU A 116 -1.13 -4.77 -11.92
CA LEU A 116 -1.10 -4.09 -13.22
C LEU A 116 -0.93 -5.09 -14.37
N ALA A 117 0.12 -5.93 -14.30
CA ALA A 117 0.42 -6.91 -15.35
C ALA A 117 -0.75 -7.88 -15.58
N THR A 118 -1.37 -8.37 -14.49
CA THR A 118 -2.55 -9.24 -14.57
C THR A 118 -3.71 -8.53 -15.26
N ALA A 119 -4.03 -7.30 -14.87
CA ALA A 119 -5.16 -6.58 -15.45
C ALA A 119 -4.95 -6.19 -16.93
N ILE A 120 -3.70 -5.95 -17.33
CA ILE A 120 -3.34 -5.76 -18.75
C ILE A 120 -3.49 -7.07 -19.52
N HIS A 121 -2.94 -8.16 -18.98
CA HIS A 121 -3.00 -9.48 -19.62
C HIS A 121 -4.45 -9.98 -19.79
N ASP A 122 -5.32 -9.70 -18.81
CA ASP A 122 -6.74 -10.04 -18.86
C ASP A 122 -7.54 -9.15 -19.82
N GLY A 123 -6.93 -8.12 -20.41
CA GLY A 123 -7.60 -7.17 -21.29
C GLY A 123 -8.50 -6.15 -20.58
N ARG A 124 -8.45 -6.09 -19.24
CA ARG A 124 -9.19 -5.07 -18.46
C ARG A 124 -8.63 -3.68 -18.69
N ILE A 125 -7.31 -3.52 -18.60
CA ILE A 125 -6.61 -2.25 -18.84
C ILE A 125 -6.22 -2.16 -20.29
N GLN A 126 -6.57 -1.03 -20.95
CA GLN A 126 -6.32 -0.76 -22.34
C GLN A 126 -5.50 0.53 -22.52
N ARG A 127 -4.91 0.71 -23.70
CA ARG A 127 -4.19 1.95 -24.05
C ARG A 127 -5.13 3.15 -24.01
N GLY A 128 -4.71 4.18 -23.30
CA GLY A 128 -5.50 5.39 -23.06
C GLY A 128 -6.15 5.46 -21.69
N ASP A 129 -6.28 4.32 -20.96
CA ASP A 129 -6.89 4.29 -19.64
C ASP A 129 -6.09 5.13 -18.64
N LEU A 130 -6.81 5.87 -17.80
CA LEU A 130 -6.23 6.61 -16.67
C LEU A 130 -6.18 5.70 -15.44
N LEU A 131 -4.96 5.36 -15.04
CA LEU A 131 -4.67 4.50 -13.91
C LEU A 131 -4.31 5.31 -12.68
N TYR A 132 -4.90 4.98 -11.53
CA TYR A 132 -4.53 5.55 -10.24
C TYR A 132 -3.89 4.49 -9.37
N PHE A 133 -2.61 4.70 -9.05
CA PHE A 133 -1.85 3.84 -8.14
C PHE A 133 -1.87 4.42 -6.74
N ILE A 134 -2.08 3.57 -5.74
CA ILE A 134 -1.94 3.94 -4.34
C ILE A 134 -1.31 2.81 -3.53
N GLY A 135 -0.20 3.08 -2.90
CA GLY A 135 0.58 2.10 -2.17
C GLY A 135 1.01 2.55 -0.80
N THR A 136 1.27 1.55 0.05
CA THR A 136 1.83 1.73 1.39
C THR A 136 3.13 0.96 1.51
N GLY A 137 4.08 1.54 2.22
CA GLY A 137 5.34 0.90 2.59
C GLY A 137 5.57 1.00 4.08
N ALA A 138 6.57 0.25 4.56
CA ALA A 138 6.99 0.29 5.96
C ALA A 138 7.33 1.71 6.42
N GLY A 139 7.03 2.01 7.68
CA GLY A 139 7.44 3.27 8.23
C GLY A 139 6.42 4.29 8.71
N LEU A 140 5.17 4.34 8.52
CA LEU A 140 4.33 4.05 7.38
C LEU A 140 4.51 5.13 6.31
N SER A 141 5.07 4.80 5.18
CA SER A 141 5.10 5.64 3.99
C SER A 141 3.92 5.31 3.07
N MET A 142 3.48 6.29 2.31
CA MET A 142 2.45 6.11 1.30
C MET A 142 2.81 6.94 0.07
N ALA A 143 2.48 6.41 -1.09
CA ALA A 143 2.63 7.10 -2.36
C ALA A 143 1.42 6.83 -3.26
N CYS A 144 1.15 7.77 -4.14
CA CYS A 144 0.17 7.60 -5.21
C CYS A 144 0.72 8.20 -6.50
N ALA A 145 0.19 7.73 -7.62
CA ALA A 145 0.53 8.24 -8.94
C ALA A 145 -0.67 8.09 -9.88
N LEU A 146 -0.79 9.03 -10.81
CA LEU A 146 -1.67 8.93 -11.98
C LEU A 146 -0.81 8.63 -13.20
N LEU A 147 -1.27 7.71 -14.03
CA LEU A 147 -0.62 7.29 -15.26
C LEU A 147 -1.66 7.07 -16.34
N THR A 148 -1.49 7.68 -17.50
CA THR A 148 -2.21 7.25 -18.71
C THR A 148 -1.40 6.11 -19.36
N TYR A 149 -2.04 4.95 -19.51
CA TYR A 149 -1.39 3.74 -20.02
C TYR A 149 -1.12 3.75 -21.51
#